data_3b2f190453045321cb6b3064aba81691
#
_entry.id   3b2f190453045321cb6b3064aba81691
#
_cell.length_a   1.000
_cell.length_b   1.000
_cell.length_c   1.000
_cell.angle_alpha   90.00
_cell.angle_beta   90.00
_cell.angle_gamma   90.00
#
_symmetry.space_group_name_H-M   'P 1'
#
loop_
_entity.id
_entity.type
_entity.pdbx_description
1 polymer ?
#
loop_
_entity_poly.entity_id
_entity_poly.type
_entity_poly.pdbx_seq_one_letter_code
_entity_poly.pdbx_strand_id
1 'polypeptide(L)'
;MLAAAPIRSSSVLRLPFSPRARTQIGLFLLAYLVYSAARFVTIGDLATATDNAHWIVDMQNSLGIGVEASVQGAFEGTWMLWVLNHLYLIAQLGVIPAVLIFLYRRNFGIYKTLRNTILATWLISVPVYGLFPVAPPRLAEIGITDTITAGGFDMSSSLTTSFYNELAAVPSLHVGFAVAVGFALFAALRNPVLRYGALLWGPVIGLAVVATGNHFVFDMIAGVAASILGYGLGTVAGRVRIKRPTTAKLGPTFAEA
;
A
#
# COMPACT_ATOMS: atom_id res chain seq x y z
N MET A 1 -25.20 -57.94 19.92
CA MET A 1 -25.58 -56.63 19.32
C MET A 1 -24.70 -55.57 19.94
N LEU A 2 -23.63 -55.17 19.24
CA LEU A 2 -22.75 -54.08 19.65
C LEU A 2 -23.24 -52.81 18.98
N ALA A 3 -23.74 -51.87 19.78
CA ALA A 3 -24.18 -50.56 19.30
C ALA A 3 -22.97 -49.71 18.89
N ALA A 4 -22.91 -49.28 17.64
CA ALA A 4 -21.91 -48.36 17.14
C ALA A 4 -22.09 -46.98 17.79
N ALA A 5 -21.02 -46.45 18.39
CA ALA A 5 -21.00 -45.11 18.94
C ALA A 5 -21.08 -44.07 17.81
N PRO A 6 -21.81 -42.95 17.98
CA PRO A 6 -21.89 -41.91 16.95
C PRO A 6 -20.56 -41.22 16.77
N ILE A 7 -20.13 -41.12 15.52
CA ILE A 7 -18.94 -40.35 15.09
C ILE A 7 -19.18 -38.89 15.48
N ARG A 8 -18.41 -38.38 16.45
CA ARG A 8 -18.39 -36.96 16.80
C ARG A 8 -17.98 -36.15 15.56
N SER A 9 -18.88 -35.27 15.11
CA SER A 9 -18.63 -34.32 14.05
C SER A 9 -17.34 -33.52 14.34
N SER A 10 -16.47 -33.50 13.35
CA SER A 10 -15.23 -32.70 13.33
C SER A 10 -15.52 -31.28 13.78
N SER A 11 -14.83 -30.83 14.82
CA SER A 11 -14.81 -29.44 15.26
C SER A 11 -14.23 -28.59 14.12
N VAL A 12 -15.10 -27.97 13.33
CA VAL A 12 -14.71 -26.96 12.37
C VAL A 12 -14.03 -25.86 13.17
N LEU A 13 -12.75 -25.63 12.92
CA LEU A 13 -11.97 -24.53 13.51
C LEU A 13 -12.73 -23.22 13.27
N ARG A 14 -13.44 -22.73 14.29
CA ARG A 14 -14.12 -21.43 14.22
C ARG A 14 -13.07 -20.34 14.37
N LEU A 15 -12.67 -19.75 13.25
CA LEU A 15 -11.82 -18.56 13.27
C LEU A 15 -12.49 -17.46 14.12
N PRO A 16 -11.72 -16.73 14.97
CA PRO A 16 -12.24 -15.75 15.92
C PRO A 16 -12.86 -14.50 15.26
N PHE A 17 -12.84 -14.42 13.93
CA PHE A 17 -13.31 -13.25 13.18
C PHE A 17 -14.72 -13.47 12.60
N SER A 18 -15.52 -12.40 12.58
CA SER A 18 -16.82 -12.40 11.91
C SER A 18 -16.68 -12.77 10.41
N PRO A 19 -17.70 -13.34 9.77
CA PRO A 19 -17.68 -13.64 8.32
C PRO A 19 -17.27 -12.43 7.48
N ARG A 20 -17.75 -11.25 7.87
CA ARG A 20 -17.42 -9.98 7.21
C ARG A 20 -15.93 -9.63 7.33
N ALA A 21 -15.33 -9.80 8.51
CA ALA A 21 -13.92 -9.55 8.74
C ALA A 21 -13.05 -10.54 7.95
N ARG A 22 -13.43 -11.82 7.93
CA ARG A 22 -12.72 -12.86 7.13
C ARG A 22 -12.67 -12.51 5.65
N THR A 23 -13.77 -12.02 5.08
CA THR A 23 -13.80 -11.55 3.69
C THR A 23 -12.81 -10.40 3.46
N GLN A 24 -12.71 -9.43 4.39
CA GLN A 24 -11.79 -8.31 4.24
C GLN A 24 -10.32 -8.78 4.31
N ILE A 25 -10.00 -9.63 5.27
CA ILE A 25 -8.65 -10.23 5.39
C ILE A 25 -8.31 -11.01 4.12
N GLY A 26 -9.24 -11.85 3.64
CA GLY A 26 -9.05 -12.62 2.40
C GLY A 26 -8.77 -11.74 1.17
N LEU A 27 -9.43 -10.59 1.04
CA LEU A 27 -9.18 -9.65 -0.05
C LEU A 27 -7.76 -9.06 0.00
N PHE A 28 -7.26 -8.68 1.19
CA PHE A 28 -5.88 -8.17 1.34
C PHE A 28 -4.85 -9.28 1.12
N LEU A 29 -5.08 -10.48 1.62
CA LEU A 29 -4.19 -11.62 1.38
C LEU A 29 -4.12 -11.95 -0.11
N LEU A 30 -5.28 -11.99 -0.80
CA LEU A 30 -5.31 -12.21 -2.25
C LEU A 30 -4.54 -11.11 -3.01
N ALA A 31 -4.77 -9.84 -2.66
CA ALA A 31 -4.05 -8.73 -3.28
C ALA A 31 -2.55 -8.82 -3.05
N TYR A 32 -2.12 -9.19 -1.85
CA TYR A 32 -0.72 -9.41 -1.52
C TYR A 32 -0.12 -10.58 -2.30
N LEU A 33 -0.85 -11.68 -2.45
CA LEU A 33 -0.41 -12.83 -3.26
C LEU A 33 -0.27 -12.45 -4.74
N VAL A 34 -1.23 -11.70 -5.29
CA VAL A 34 -1.16 -11.19 -6.66
C VAL A 34 0.04 -10.26 -6.84
N TYR A 35 0.26 -9.34 -5.90
CA TYR A 35 1.44 -8.47 -5.89
C TYR A 35 2.74 -9.29 -5.85
N SER A 36 2.83 -10.25 -4.94
CA SER A 36 4.03 -11.09 -4.80
C SER A 36 4.30 -11.92 -6.06
N ALA A 37 3.26 -12.50 -6.66
CA ALA A 37 3.38 -13.23 -7.92
C ALA A 37 3.84 -12.32 -9.07
N ALA A 38 3.22 -11.13 -9.19
CA ALA A 38 3.60 -10.15 -10.20
C ALA A 38 5.06 -9.70 -10.01
N ARG A 39 5.49 -9.49 -8.77
CA ARG A 39 6.88 -9.13 -8.44
C ARG A 39 7.88 -10.15 -8.98
N PHE A 40 7.64 -11.46 -8.84
CA PHE A 40 8.54 -12.50 -9.39
C PHE A 40 8.70 -12.43 -10.91
N VAL A 41 7.67 -11.94 -11.61
CA VAL A 41 7.67 -11.79 -13.08
C VAL A 41 8.26 -10.44 -13.50
N THR A 42 8.22 -9.44 -12.63
CA THR A 42 8.55 -8.04 -12.93
C THR A 42 9.78 -7.53 -12.18
N ILE A 43 10.60 -8.43 -11.61
CA ILE A 43 11.90 -8.02 -11.04
C ILE A 43 12.75 -7.48 -12.20
N GLY A 44 12.92 -6.15 -12.19
CA GLY A 44 13.78 -5.46 -13.14
C GLY A 44 15.25 -5.79 -12.90
N ASP A 45 16.05 -5.60 -13.93
CA ASP A 45 17.50 -5.57 -13.82
C ASP A 45 17.95 -4.27 -13.14
N LEU A 46 18.94 -4.35 -12.23
CA LEU A 46 19.44 -3.18 -11.49
C LEU A 46 20.03 -2.12 -12.44
N ALA A 47 20.72 -2.54 -13.50
CA ALA A 47 21.31 -1.61 -14.46
C ALA A 47 20.21 -0.77 -15.15
N THR A 48 19.18 -1.44 -15.69
CA THR A 48 18.02 -0.76 -16.29
C THR A 48 17.31 0.16 -15.28
N ALA A 49 17.17 -0.28 -14.04
CA ALA A 49 16.52 0.52 -13.00
C ALA A 49 17.35 1.76 -12.62
N THR A 50 18.67 1.64 -12.63
CA THR A 50 19.61 2.76 -12.42
C THR A 50 19.59 3.76 -13.58
N ASP A 51 19.59 3.28 -14.83
CA ASP A 51 19.45 4.13 -16.02
C ASP A 51 18.14 4.93 -15.99
N ASN A 52 17.03 4.29 -15.63
CA ASN A 52 15.75 4.96 -15.47
C ASN A 52 15.77 5.99 -14.32
N ALA A 53 16.49 5.72 -13.24
CA ALA A 53 16.69 6.68 -12.14
C ALA A 53 17.48 7.91 -12.60
N HIS A 54 18.56 7.72 -13.37
CA HIS A 54 19.33 8.83 -13.94
C HIS A 54 18.48 9.67 -14.91
N TRP A 55 17.66 9.02 -15.74
CA TRP A 55 16.70 9.74 -16.58
C TRP A 55 15.74 10.62 -15.76
N ILE A 56 15.24 10.11 -14.63
CA ILE A 56 14.39 10.90 -13.70
C ILE A 56 15.17 12.08 -13.13
N VAL A 57 16.42 11.87 -12.70
CA VAL A 57 17.28 12.95 -12.18
C VAL A 57 17.46 14.06 -13.24
N ASP A 58 17.80 13.70 -14.47
CA ASP A 58 17.98 14.66 -15.55
C ASP A 58 16.70 15.45 -15.85
N MET A 59 15.58 14.75 -15.89
CA MET A 59 14.26 15.36 -16.09
C MET A 59 13.91 16.31 -14.93
N GLN A 60 14.09 15.90 -13.67
CA GLN A 60 13.83 16.75 -12.51
C GLN A 60 14.73 17.97 -12.47
N ASN A 61 16.01 17.83 -12.80
CA ASN A 61 16.95 18.92 -12.88
C ASN A 61 16.55 19.93 -13.95
N SER A 62 16.11 19.46 -15.13
CA SER A 62 15.63 20.32 -16.21
C SER A 62 14.38 21.11 -15.82
N LEU A 63 13.54 20.56 -14.94
CA LEU A 63 12.34 21.21 -14.40
C LEU A 63 12.58 22.03 -13.13
N GLY A 64 13.80 22.01 -12.58
CA GLY A 64 14.15 22.71 -11.34
C GLY A 64 13.50 22.13 -10.08
N ILE A 65 13.13 20.83 -10.10
CA ILE A 65 12.46 20.14 -8.98
C ILE A 65 13.34 19.04 -8.35
N GLY A 66 14.60 18.88 -8.77
CA GLY A 66 15.56 17.95 -8.18
C GLY A 66 16.08 18.51 -6.84
N VAL A 67 15.42 18.13 -5.74
CA VAL A 67 15.70 18.68 -4.40
C VAL A 67 16.19 17.63 -3.40
N GLU A 68 16.32 16.37 -3.82
CA GLU A 68 16.58 15.21 -2.95
C GLU A 68 17.84 15.41 -2.09
N ALA A 69 18.96 15.79 -2.72
CA ALA A 69 20.22 16.02 -2.00
C ALA A 69 20.11 17.18 -1.01
N SER A 70 19.44 18.27 -1.39
CA SER A 70 19.23 19.43 -0.53
C SER A 70 18.34 19.08 0.67
N VAL A 71 17.27 18.33 0.44
CA VAL A 71 16.36 17.87 1.50
C VAL A 71 17.07 16.91 2.44
N GLN A 72 17.77 15.88 1.93
CA GLN A 72 18.51 14.95 2.78
C GLN A 72 19.57 15.68 3.60
N GLY A 73 20.40 16.55 2.97
CA GLY A 73 21.43 17.30 3.66
C GLY A 73 20.91 18.23 4.76
N ALA A 74 19.68 18.77 4.61
CA ALA A 74 19.06 19.60 5.65
C ALA A 74 18.71 18.83 6.93
N PHE A 75 18.54 17.51 6.84
CA PHE A 75 18.19 16.65 7.98
C PHE A 75 19.37 15.79 8.44
N GLU A 76 20.46 15.70 7.70
CA GLU A 76 21.63 14.89 8.03
C GLU A 76 22.20 15.30 9.41
N GLY A 77 22.53 14.30 10.24
CA GLY A 77 23.04 14.52 11.60
C GLY A 77 22.00 15.04 12.60
N THR A 78 20.74 15.25 12.22
CA THR A 78 19.68 15.71 13.12
C THR A 78 18.85 14.54 13.68
N TRP A 79 18.30 14.72 14.89
CA TRP A 79 17.32 13.78 15.47
C TRP A 79 16.06 13.65 14.60
N MET A 80 15.78 14.66 13.77
CA MET A 80 14.61 14.68 12.90
C MET A 80 14.72 13.62 11.80
N LEU A 81 15.93 13.36 11.28
CA LEU A 81 16.15 12.28 10.34
C LEU A 81 15.81 10.91 10.93
N TRP A 82 16.15 10.69 12.22
CA TRP A 82 15.72 9.49 12.94
C TRP A 82 14.19 9.36 12.97
N VAL A 83 13.47 10.45 13.23
CA VAL A 83 11.99 10.46 13.18
C VAL A 83 11.48 10.14 11.78
N LEU A 84 12.06 10.75 10.73
CA LEU A 84 11.65 10.53 9.34
C LEU A 84 11.88 9.07 8.89
N ASN A 85 13.00 8.45 9.29
CA ASN A 85 13.26 7.03 9.06
C ASN A 85 12.16 6.14 9.69
N HIS A 86 11.76 6.41 10.94
CA HIS A 86 10.71 5.65 11.59
C HIS A 86 9.34 5.91 10.98
N LEU A 87 9.03 7.16 10.58
CA LEU A 87 7.79 7.47 9.89
C LEU A 87 7.68 6.72 8.56
N TYR A 88 8.78 6.62 7.79
CA TYR A 88 8.82 5.80 6.59
C TYR A 88 8.43 4.34 6.87
N LEU A 89 9.08 3.71 7.86
CA LEU A 89 8.86 2.30 8.20
C LEU A 89 7.42 2.04 8.71
N ILE A 90 6.90 2.91 9.60
CA ILE A 90 5.58 2.69 10.20
C ILE A 90 4.43 3.11 9.31
N ALA A 91 4.65 3.94 8.29
CA ALA A 91 3.58 4.48 7.44
C ALA A 91 2.73 3.37 6.79
N GLN A 92 3.37 2.36 6.22
CA GLN A 92 2.67 1.27 5.55
C GLN A 92 2.31 0.13 6.50
N LEU A 93 3.24 -0.32 7.33
CA LEU A 93 3.05 -1.51 8.16
C LEU A 93 2.28 -1.24 9.46
N GLY A 94 2.28 -0.01 9.93
CA GLY A 94 1.60 0.40 11.17
C GLY A 94 0.35 1.23 10.91
N VAL A 95 0.51 2.40 10.26
CA VAL A 95 -0.58 3.39 10.15
C VAL A 95 -1.71 2.90 9.26
N ILE A 96 -1.41 2.31 8.09
CA ILE A 96 -2.47 1.83 7.18
C ILE A 96 -3.35 0.77 7.84
N PRO A 97 -2.82 -0.32 8.42
CA PRO A 97 -3.66 -1.30 9.13
C PRO A 97 -4.44 -0.68 10.29
N ALA A 98 -3.82 0.20 11.09
CA ALA A 98 -4.48 0.86 12.21
C ALA A 98 -5.67 1.70 11.74
N VAL A 99 -5.49 2.52 10.69
CA VAL A 99 -6.58 3.34 10.12
C VAL A 99 -7.66 2.47 9.49
N LEU A 100 -7.29 1.40 8.78
CA LEU A 100 -8.28 0.46 8.24
C LEU A 100 -9.11 -0.20 9.35
N ILE A 101 -8.49 -0.64 10.45
CA ILE A 101 -9.20 -1.22 11.61
C ILE A 101 -10.11 -0.17 12.26
N PHE A 102 -9.61 1.05 12.46
CA PHE A 102 -10.39 2.15 13.01
C PHE A 102 -11.63 2.44 12.16
N LEU A 103 -11.46 2.62 10.85
CA LEU A 103 -12.55 2.90 9.93
C LEU A 103 -13.51 1.71 9.77
N TYR A 104 -13.00 0.48 9.77
CA TYR A 104 -13.85 -0.71 9.75
C TYR A 104 -14.84 -0.74 10.91
N ARG A 105 -14.41 -0.29 12.08
CA ARG A 105 -15.23 -0.26 13.30
C ARG A 105 -16.13 0.97 13.39
N ARG A 106 -15.70 2.12 12.85
CA ARG A 106 -16.38 3.41 13.04
C ARG A 106 -17.20 3.85 11.83
N ASN A 107 -16.72 3.64 10.62
CA ASN A 107 -17.39 4.02 9.38
C ASN A 107 -17.05 3.06 8.24
N PHE A 108 -17.84 2.01 8.11
CA PHE A 108 -17.60 0.99 7.10
C PHE A 108 -17.72 1.50 5.65
N GLY A 109 -18.46 2.60 5.43
CA GLY A 109 -18.53 3.27 4.12
C GLY A 109 -17.16 3.81 3.70
N ILE A 110 -16.55 4.65 4.56
CA ILE A 110 -15.22 5.23 4.32
C ILE A 110 -14.16 4.12 4.29
N TYR A 111 -14.25 3.10 5.17
CA TYR A 111 -13.38 1.93 5.11
C TYR A 111 -13.37 1.28 3.73
N LYS A 112 -14.56 1.03 3.13
CA LYS A 112 -14.64 0.43 1.79
C LYS A 112 -13.99 1.30 0.73
N THR A 113 -14.20 2.61 0.81
CA THR A 113 -13.59 3.55 -0.12
C THR A 113 -12.06 3.50 -0.01
N LEU A 114 -11.49 3.64 1.20
CA LEU A 114 -10.05 3.58 1.41
C LEU A 114 -9.47 2.24 0.96
N ARG A 115 -10.07 1.11 1.36
CA ARG A 115 -9.65 -0.22 0.93
C ARG A 115 -9.62 -0.35 -0.59
N ASN A 116 -10.70 0.06 -1.26
CA ASN A 116 -10.78 -0.03 -2.72
C ASN A 116 -9.75 0.88 -3.40
N THR A 117 -9.52 2.08 -2.86
CA THR A 117 -8.46 2.98 -3.33
C THR A 117 -7.09 2.32 -3.22
N ILE A 118 -6.74 1.77 -2.05
CA ILE A 118 -5.46 1.06 -1.84
C ILE A 118 -5.29 -0.08 -2.84
N LEU A 119 -6.30 -0.95 -2.98
CA LEU A 119 -6.25 -2.10 -3.87
C LEU A 119 -6.14 -1.69 -5.35
N ALA A 120 -6.88 -0.67 -5.76
CA ALA A 120 -6.82 -0.15 -7.13
C ALA A 120 -5.49 0.56 -7.42
N THR A 121 -4.95 1.33 -6.47
CA THR A 121 -3.63 1.95 -6.59
C THR A 121 -2.54 0.88 -6.73
N TRP A 122 -2.59 -0.18 -5.97
CA TRP A 122 -1.68 -1.33 -6.14
C TRP A 122 -1.79 -1.94 -7.53
N LEU A 123 -3.01 -2.19 -7.99
CA LEU A 123 -3.25 -2.77 -9.32
C LEU A 123 -2.71 -1.89 -10.47
N ILE A 124 -2.78 -0.56 -10.32
CA ILE A 124 -2.19 0.40 -11.27
C ILE A 124 -0.66 0.36 -11.21
N SER A 125 -0.08 0.27 -10.01
CA SER A 125 1.37 0.40 -9.80
C SER A 125 2.15 -0.85 -10.24
N VAL A 126 1.58 -2.05 -10.08
CA VAL A 126 2.27 -3.30 -10.43
C VAL A 126 2.76 -3.36 -11.88
N PRO A 127 1.94 -3.03 -12.91
CA PRO A 127 2.43 -2.97 -14.28
C PRO A 127 3.56 -1.94 -14.48
N VAL A 128 3.49 -0.80 -13.78
CA VAL A 128 4.52 0.24 -13.89
C VAL A 128 5.86 -0.29 -13.38
N TYR A 129 5.88 -0.98 -12.24
CA TYR A 129 7.10 -1.59 -11.69
C TYR A 129 7.76 -2.59 -12.64
N GLY A 130 6.95 -3.31 -13.42
CA GLY A 130 7.48 -4.27 -14.40
C GLY A 130 7.95 -3.65 -15.71
N LEU A 131 7.25 -2.61 -16.16
CA LEU A 131 7.54 -1.97 -17.44
C LEU A 131 8.58 -0.85 -17.33
N PHE A 132 8.68 -0.24 -16.14
CA PHE A 132 9.59 0.87 -15.86
C PHE A 132 10.18 0.70 -14.45
N PRO A 133 11.07 -0.29 -14.24
CA PRO A 133 11.75 -0.45 -12.97
C PRO A 133 12.62 0.77 -12.70
N VAL A 134 12.60 1.29 -11.46
CA VAL A 134 13.40 2.45 -11.07
C VAL A 134 14.08 2.17 -9.74
N ALA A 135 15.41 2.34 -9.73
CA ALA A 135 16.19 2.31 -8.50
C ALA A 135 15.88 3.57 -7.66
N PRO A 136 15.65 3.45 -6.35
CA PRO A 136 15.47 4.60 -5.48
C PRO A 136 16.77 5.42 -5.42
N PRO A 137 16.69 6.73 -5.03
CA PRO A 137 17.86 7.61 -4.96
C PRO A 137 19.07 7.01 -4.22
N ARG A 138 18.84 6.28 -3.12
CA ARG A 138 19.86 5.61 -2.32
C ARG A 138 20.63 4.49 -3.05
N LEU A 139 20.08 3.94 -4.14
CA LEU A 139 20.70 2.90 -4.98
C LEU A 139 21.13 3.39 -6.35
N ALA A 140 20.80 4.63 -6.70
CA ALA A 140 21.05 5.21 -8.04
C ALA A 140 22.45 5.84 -8.20
N GLU A 141 23.35 5.71 -7.22
CA GLU A 141 24.73 6.22 -7.24
C GLU A 141 24.83 7.75 -7.50
N ILE A 142 23.86 8.52 -7.04
CA ILE A 142 23.76 9.97 -7.22
C ILE A 142 24.16 10.77 -5.98
N GLY A 143 24.87 10.16 -5.05
CA GLY A 143 25.35 10.83 -3.81
C GLY A 143 24.29 10.91 -2.71
N ILE A 144 23.19 10.19 -2.81
CA ILE A 144 22.14 10.09 -1.78
C ILE A 144 22.43 8.87 -0.87
N THR A 145 22.40 9.08 0.44
CA THR A 145 22.71 8.05 1.44
C THR A 145 21.47 7.22 1.79
N ASP A 146 21.64 5.90 2.00
CA ASP A 146 20.62 5.06 2.63
C ASP A 146 20.61 5.29 4.15
N THR A 147 19.79 6.24 4.59
CA THR A 147 19.73 6.63 6.00
C THR A 147 18.97 5.62 6.87
N ILE A 148 18.14 4.76 6.28
CA ILE A 148 17.38 3.74 7.01
C ILE A 148 18.31 2.61 7.39
N THR A 149 19.12 2.10 6.45
CA THR A 149 20.13 1.07 6.74
C THR A 149 21.20 1.62 7.67
N ALA A 150 21.68 2.85 7.45
CA ALA A 150 22.60 3.52 8.37
C ALA A 150 22.00 3.71 9.77
N GLY A 151 20.67 3.86 9.88
CA GLY A 151 19.92 3.94 11.13
C GLY A 151 19.67 2.60 11.83
N GLY A 152 20.19 1.48 11.29
CA GLY A 152 20.15 0.16 11.91
C GLY A 152 19.03 -0.77 11.40
N PHE A 153 18.22 -0.36 10.41
CA PHE A 153 17.24 -1.22 9.78
C PHE A 153 17.72 -1.65 8.39
N ASP A 154 18.26 -2.86 8.27
CA ASP A 154 18.81 -3.37 7.02
C ASP A 154 17.72 -3.60 5.96
N MET A 155 17.62 -2.66 5.01
CA MET A 155 16.71 -2.70 3.88
C MET A 155 17.10 -3.78 2.86
N SER A 156 18.37 -4.16 2.79
CA SER A 156 18.93 -5.15 1.86
C SER A 156 18.87 -6.58 2.37
N SER A 157 18.44 -6.79 3.62
CA SER A 157 18.36 -8.14 4.19
C SER A 157 17.41 -9.04 3.38
N SER A 158 17.72 -10.33 3.33
CA SER A 158 16.92 -11.34 2.62
C SER A 158 15.46 -11.37 3.10
N LEU A 159 15.24 -11.08 4.37
CA LEU A 159 13.90 -10.98 4.94
C LEU A 159 13.15 -9.76 4.37
N THR A 160 13.76 -8.60 4.39
CA THR A 160 13.15 -7.35 3.87
C THR A 160 12.89 -7.46 2.37
N THR A 161 13.87 -7.90 1.60
CA THR A 161 13.77 -8.07 0.14
C THR A 161 12.80 -9.18 -0.26
N SER A 162 12.45 -10.12 0.64
CA SER A 162 11.38 -11.09 0.39
C SER A 162 9.99 -10.47 0.35
N PHE A 163 9.77 -9.34 1.03
CA PHE A 163 8.47 -8.65 1.11
C PHE A 163 8.41 -7.34 0.32
N TYR A 164 9.55 -6.82 -0.11
CA TYR A 164 9.73 -5.50 -0.67
C TYR A 164 10.48 -5.57 -2.01
N ASN A 165 10.04 -4.81 -3.01
CA ASN A 165 10.75 -4.67 -4.29
C ASN A 165 11.57 -3.39 -4.27
N GLU A 166 12.89 -3.50 -4.19
CA GLU A 166 13.80 -2.37 -4.12
C GLU A 166 13.83 -1.51 -5.40
N LEU A 167 13.47 -2.10 -6.55
CA LEU A 167 13.48 -1.43 -7.86
C LEU A 167 12.09 -0.90 -8.26
N ALA A 168 11.20 -0.71 -7.29
CA ALA A 168 9.84 -0.24 -7.46
C ALA A 168 9.64 1.18 -6.91
N ALA A 169 10.54 2.13 -7.28
CA ALA A 169 10.44 3.49 -6.79
C ALA A 169 9.22 4.24 -7.38
N VAL A 170 8.89 4.04 -8.66
CA VAL A 170 7.79 4.74 -9.37
C VAL A 170 6.62 3.79 -9.64
N PRO A 171 5.41 4.15 -9.23
CA PRO A 171 4.99 5.27 -8.40
C PRO A 171 5.19 4.99 -6.90
N SER A 172 5.40 6.04 -6.08
CA SER A 172 5.54 5.90 -4.64
C SER A 172 4.24 5.48 -3.97
N LEU A 173 4.14 4.22 -3.54
CA LEU A 173 2.99 3.74 -2.75
C LEU A 173 2.95 4.33 -1.35
N HIS A 174 4.11 4.72 -0.78
CA HIS A 174 4.15 5.40 0.51
C HIS A 174 3.35 6.70 0.46
N VAL A 175 3.63 7.54 -0.53
CA VAL A 175 2.94 8.82 -0.70
C VAL A 175 1.49 8.63 -1.17
N GLY A 176 1.26 7.76 -2.16
CA GLY A 176 -0.08 7.49 -2.67
C GLY A 176 -1.05 7.01 -1.58
N PHE A 177 -0.60 6.07 -0.74
CA PHE A 177 -1.42 5.58 0.37
C PHE A 177 -1.54 6.58 1.51
N ALA A 178 -0.48 7.35 1.80
CA ALA A 178 -0.55 8.39 2.83
C ALA A 178 -1.58 9.46 2.47
N VAL A 179 -1.63 9.88 1.21
CA VAL A 179 -2.66 10.80 0.70
C VAL A 179 -4.06 10.19 0.85
N ALA A 180 -4.26 8.94 0.43
CA ALA A 180 -5.55 8.26 0.58
C ALA A 180 -5.99 8.14 2.05
N VAL A 181 -5.06 7.81 2.96
CA VAL A 181 -5.30 7.75 4.41
C VAL A 181 -5.68 9.12 4.95
N GLY A 182 -4.93 10.17 4.58
CA GLY A 182 -5.22 11.54 5.00
C GLY A 182 -6.63 11.97 4.62
N PHE A 183 -7.05 11.75 3.37
CA PHE A 183 -8.41 12.06 2.91
C PHE A 183 -9.49 11.18 3.58
N ALA A 184 -9.20 9.90 3.82
CA ALA A 184 -10.15 9.03 4.52
C ALA A 184 -10.37 9.46 5.98
N LEU A 185 -9.32 9.86 6.68
CA LEU A 185 -9.40 10.40 8.03
C LEU A 185 -10.07 11.78 8.03
N PHE A 186 -9.75 12.65 7.07
CA PHE A 186 -10.44 13.93 6.88
C PHE A 186 -11.97 13.74 6.74
N ALA A 187 -12.41 12.74 5.99
CA ALA A 187 -13.83 12.43 5.83
C ALA A 187 -14.46 11.80 7.09
N ALA A 188 -13.69 11.08 7.90
CA ALA A 188 -14.20 10.31 9.04
C ALA A 188 -14.22 11.10 10.36
N LEU A 189 -13.27 12.03 10.57
CA LEU A 189 -13.08 12.74 11.82
C LEU A 189 -14.03 13.93 11.93
N ARG A 190 -14.57 14.16 13.13
CA ARG A 190 -15.46 15.27 13.44
C ARG A 190 -14.73 16.48 14.01
N ASN A 191 -13.68 16.25 14.80
CA ASN A 191 -12.87 17.34 15.35
C ASN A 191 -12.13 18.07 14.23
N PRO A 192 -12.28 19.38 14.07
CA PRO A 192 -11.71 20.12 12.92
C PRO A 192 -10.17 20.09 12.94
N VAL A 193 -9.52 20.19 14.11
CA VAL A 193 -8.06 20.17 14.20
C VAL A 193 -7.51 18.83 13.70
N LEU A 194 -8.06 17.71 14.19
CA LEU A 194 -7.64 16.38 13.76
C LEU A 194 -7.98 16.12 12.30
N ARG A 195 -9.12 16.63 11.84
CA ARG A 195 -9.60 16.48 10.47
C ARG A 195 -8.66 17.15 9.46
N TYR A 196 -8.34 18.43 9.68
CA TYR A 196 -7.40 19.14 8.80
C TYR A 196 -5.96 18.70 9.00
N GLY A 197 -5.56 18.36 10.23
CA GLY A 197 -4.25 17.78 10.52
C GLY A 197 -4.01 16.46 9.77
N ALA A 198 -5.05 15.66 9.54
CA ALA A 198 -4.94 14.41 8.78
C ALA A 198 -4.50 14.63 7.32
N LEU A 199 -4.80 15.78 6.73
CA LEU A 199 -4.35 16.12 5.37
C LEU A 199 -2.84 16.34 5.27
N LEU A 200 -2.18 16.64 6.40
CA LEU A 200 -0.72 16.79 6.46
C LEU A 200 0.01 15.44 6.38
N TRP A 201 -0.71 14.31 6.53
CA TRP A 201 -0.09 12.98 6.51
C TRP A 201 0.61 12.69 5.18
N GLY A 202 0.00 13.02 4.04
CA GLY A 202 0.63 12.90 2.72
C GLY A 202 1.92 13.71 2.60
N PRO A 203 1.91 15.02 2.82
CA PRO A 203 3.12 15.86 2.82
C PRO A 203 4.21 15.39 3.79
N VAL A 204 3.86 14.96 4.99
CA VAL A 204 4.82 14.46 5.99
C VAL A 204 5.52 13.18 5.49
N ILE A 205 4.76 12.25 4.93
CA ILE A 205 5.36 11.04 4.34
C ILE A 205 6.14 11.38 3.07
N GLY A 206 5.69 12.35 2.27
CA GLY A 206 6.45 12.88 1.15
C GLY A 206 7.83 13.38 1.57
N LEU A 207 7.90 14.18 2.63
CA LEU A 207 9.17 14.64 3.20
C LEU A 207 10.01 13.45 3.69
N ALA A 208 9.39 12.49 4.39
CA ALA A 208 10.11 11.33 4.91
C ALA A 208 10.74 10.49 3.78
N VAL A 209 10.02 10.20 2.70
CA VAL A 209 10.55 9.36 1.61
C VAL A 209 11.69 10.01 0.84
N VAL A 210 11.70 11.36 0.71
CA VAL A 210 12.77 12.10 0.06
C VAL A 210 13.99 12.22 1.00
N ALA A 211 13.79 12.66 2.24
CA ALA A 211 14.88 12.81 3.20
C ALA A 211 15.60 11.49 3.52
N THR A 212 14.90 10.36 3.41
CA THR A 212 15.48 9.03 3.65
C THR A 212 16.11 8.39 2.41
N GLY A 213 16.10 9.09 1.25
CA GLY A 213 16.69 8.60 0.01
C GLY A 213 15.91 7.46 -0.66
N ASN A 214 14.62 7.28 -0.32
CA ASN A 214 13.82 6.18 -0.85
C ASN A 214 13.03 6.56 -2.11
N HIS A 215 12.76 7.83 -2.36
CA HIS A 215 11.97 8.26 -3.51
C HIS A 215 12.43 9.61 -4.05
N PHE A 216 12.31 9.77 -5.36
CA PHE A 216 12.38 11.04 -6.07
C PHE A 216 11.08 11.86 -5.88
N VAL A 217 11.15 13.18 -6.12
CA VAL A 217 9.93 14.01 -6.18
C VAL A 217 8.99 13.52 -7.27
N PHE A 218 9.52 13.07 -8.40
CA PHE A 218 8.74 12.46 -9.47
C PHE A 218 7.91 11.26 -9.01
N ASP A 219 8.51 10.39 -8.21
CA ASP A 219 7.83 9.20 -7.67
C ASP A 219 6.64 9.59 -6.80
N MET A 220 6.79 10.67 -6.02
CA MET A 220 5.72 11.21 -5.19
C MET A 220 4.55 11.71 -6.04
N ILE A 221 4.83 12.48 -7.09
CA ILE A 221 3.82 13.00 -8.02
C ILE A 221 3.08 11.83 -8.69
N ALA A 222 3.83 10.84 -9.18
CA ALA A 222 3.28 9.63 -9.76
C ALA A 222 2.44 8.83 -8.75
N GLY A 223 2.87 8.75 -7.49
CA GLY A 223 2.15 8.09 -6.39
C GLY A 223 0.82 8.77 -6.07
N VAL A 224 0.80 10.12 -6.02
CA VAL A 224 -0.44 10.88 -5.85
C VAL A 224 -1.38 10.65 -7.04
N ALA A 225 -0.87 10.70 -8.26
CA ALA A 225 -1.66 10.44 -9.47
C ALA A 225 -2.26 9.03 -9.47
N ALA A 226 -1.46 8.01 -9.14
CA ALA A 226 -1.92 6.63 -9.01
C ALA A 226 -3.01 6.49 -7.93
N SER A 227 -2.89 7.21 -6.81
CA SER A 227 -3.89 7.21 -5.73
C SER A 227 -5.20 7.88 -6.16
N ILE A 228 -5.14 8.99 -6.90
CA ILE A 228 -6.34 9.67 -7.45
C ILE A 228 -7.05 8.75 -8.43
N LEU A 229 -6.33 8.13 -9.36
CA LEU A 229 -6.88 7.14 -10.29
C LEU A 229 -7.46 5.93 -9.55
N GLY A 230 -6.74 5.43 -8.54
CA GLY A 230 -7.19 4.34 -7.68
C GLY A 230 -8.49 4.68 -6.93
N TYR A 231 -8.64 5.91 -6.46
CA TYR A 231 -9.89 6.38 -5.86
C TYR A 231 -11.03 6.38 -6.89
N GLY A 232 -10.78 6.89 -8.09
CA GLY A 232 -11.76 6.88 -9.18
C GLY A 232 -12.25 5.46 -9.50
N LEU A 233 -11.32 4.55 -9.78
CA LEU A 233 -11.62 3.14 -10.07
C LEU A 233 -12.30 2.44 -8.89
N GLY A 234 -11.82 2.65 -7.67
CA GLY A 234 -12.36 2.06 -6.45
C GLY A 234 -13.80 2.49 -6.17
N THR A 235 -14.16 3.74 -6.49
CA THR A 235 -15.53 4.25 -6.35
C THR A 235 -16.46 3.70 -7.42
N VAL A 236 -16.02 3.58 -8.66
CA VAL A 236 -16.79 2.95 -9.75
C VAL A 236 -17.05 1.48 -9.44
N ALA A 237 -16.01 0.72 -9.08
CA ALA A 237 -16.15 -0.69 -8.70
C ALA A 237 -17.08 -0.89 -7.50
N GLY A 238 -17.07 0.03 -6.53
CA GLY A 238 -17.98 0.01 -5.39
C GLY A 238 -19.46 0.24 -5.73
N ARG A 239 -19.76 0.85 -6.89
CA ARG A 239 -21.14 1.08 -7.40
C ARG A 239 -21.68 -0.12 -8.18
N VAL A 240 -20.81 -0.97 -8.72
CA VAL A 240 -21.22 -2.19 -9.44
C VAL A 240 -21.77 -3.19 -8.43
N ARG A 241 -23.11 -3.23 -8.30
CA ARG A 241 -23.81 -4.29 -7.57
C ARG A 241 -23.74 -5.57 -8.41
N ILE A 242 -22.91 -6.51 -8.05
CA ILE A 242 -23.02 -7.89 -8.55
C ILE A 242 -24.40 -8.39 -8.07
N LYS A 243 -25.38 -8.50 -8.99
CA LYS A 243 -26.66 -9.18 -8.70
C LYS A 243 -26.29 -10.60 -8.26
N ARG A 244 -26.53 -10.93 -6.99
CA ARG A 244 -26.45 -12.33 -6.56
C ARG A 244 -27.43 -13.12 -7.42
N PRO A 245 -27.03 -14.26 -8.01
CA PRO A 245 -27.97 -15.12 -8.68
C PRO A 245 -29.06 -15.49 -7.67
N THR A 246 -30.29 -15.20 -8.02
CA THR A 246 -31.45 -15.62 -7.25
C THR A 246 -31.41 -17.15 -7.24
N THR A 247 -31.15 -17.75 -6.09
CA THR A 247 -31.32 -19.20 -5.95
C THR A 247 -32.77 -19.49 -6.30
N ALA A 248 -32.97 -20.08 -7.47
CA ALA A 248 -34.30 -20.59 -7.84
C ALA A 248 -34.76 -21.51 -6.70
N LYS A 249 -35.88 -21.16 -6.06
CA LYS A 249 -36.55 -22.07 -5.16
C LYS A 249 -36.87 -23.30 -6.00
N LEU A 250 -36.17 -24.41 -5.77
CA LEU A 250 -36.58 -25.71 -6.25
C LEU A 250 -38.00 -25.91 -5.72
N GLY A 251 -38.95 -25.92 -6.62
CA GLY A 251 -40.35 -26.24 -6.31
C GLY A 251 -40.43 -27.62 -5.66
N PRO A 252 -41.52 -27.90 -4.90
CA PRO A 252 -41.67 -29.15 -4.23
C PRO A 252 -41.66 -30.32 -5.24
N THR A 253 -40.71 -31.24 -5.08
CA THR A 253 -40.72 -32.54 -5.74
C THR A 253 -41.97 -33.26 -5.36
N PHE A 254 -42.83 -33.55 -6.33
CA PHE A 254 -43.94 -34.49 -6.19
C PHE A 254 -43.36 -35.87 -5.81
N ALA A 255 -43.57 -36.24 -4.56
CA ALA A 255 -43.49 -37.61 -4.11
C ALA A 255 -44.91 -37.98 -3.73
N GLU A 256 -45.61 -38.64 -4.65
CA GLU A 256 -46.76 -39.54 -4.39
C GLU A 256 -47.28 -40.06 -5.75
N ALA A 257 -46.96 -41.30 -6.03
CA ALA A 257 -47.78 -42.30 -6.69
C ALA A 257 -47.11 -43.68 -6.55
#